data_1dbe146c0b94a23b2ee1fc04dc1345ee
#
_entry.id   1dbe146c0b94a23b2ee1fc04dc1345ee
#
_cell.length_a   1.000
_cell.length_b   1.000
_cell.length_c   1.000
_cell.angle_alpha   90.00
_cell.angle_beta   90.00
_cell.angle_gamma   90.00
#
_symmetry.space_group_name_H-M   'P 1'
#
loop_
_entity.id
_entity.type
_entity.pdbx_description
1 polymer ?
#
loop_
_entity_poly.entity_id
_entity_poly.type
_entity_poly.pdbx_seq_one_letter_code
_entity_poly.pdbx_strand_id
1 'polypeptide(L)'
;MKQIHVVAGVIRDARGRILLARRTLGRDLAGLWEFPGGKVEPGESPEDALVRELREELGIEASVGESVLRVPQQYPDKRLVLDVRFVQFRGLPKGLD
;
A
#
# COMPACT_ATOMS: atom_id res chain seq x y z
N MET A 1 -20.26 9.12 -9.92
CA MET A 1 -19.21 9.29 -8.89
C MET A 1 -18.15 8.22 -9.07
N LYS A 2 -16.90 8.62 -9.10
CA LYS A 2 -15.79 7.68 -9.30
C LYS A 2 -15.44 6.99 -7.98
N GLN A 3 -15.32 5.67 -8.01
CA GLN A 3 -14.90 4.88 -6.86
C GLN A 3 -13.46 4.40 -7.06
N ILE A 4 -12.61 4.65 -6.09
CA ILE A 4 -11.19 4.29 -6.13
C ILE A 4 -10.91 3.36 -4.97
N HIS A 5 -10.32 2.20 -5.26
CA HIS A 5 -9.89 1.24 -4.25
C HIS A 5 -8.36 1.29 -4.15
N VAL A 6 -7.87 1.58 -2.95
CA VAL A 6 -6.44 1.69 -2.65
C VAL A 6 -6.08 0.64 -1.61
N VAL A 7 -4.96 -0.04 -1.82
CA VAL A 7 -4.44 -1.02 -0.86
C VAL A 7 -3.16 -0.49 -0.25
N ALA A 8 -2.93 -0.83 1.02
CA ALA A 8 -1.71 -0.49 1.73
C ALA A 8 -1.27 -1.66 2.59
N GLY A 9 0.04 -1.83 2.72
CA GLY A 9 0.63 -2.92 3.46
C GLY A 9 1.26 -2.48 4.78
N VAL A 10 0.92 -3.18 5.86
CA VAL A 10 1.64 -3.06 7.13
C VAL A 10 2.70 -4.14 7.13
N ILE A 11 3.95 -3.74 6.92
CA ILE A 11 5.07 -4.66 6.74
C ILE A 11 5.94 -4.59 7.98
N ARG A 12 6.16 -5.73 8.63
CA ARG A 12 7.03 -5.82 9.79
C ARG A 12 8.33 -6.53 9.44
N ASP A 13 9.43 -6.00 9.93
CA ASP A 13 10.71 -6.71 9.84
C ASP A 13 10.86 -7.70 10.99
N ALA A 14 12.00 -8.40 11.03
CA ALA A 14 12.27 -9.41 12.05
C ALA A 14 12.34 -8.83 13.48
N ARG A 15 12.51 -7.53 13.61
CA ARG A 15 12.55 -6.83 14.90
C ARG A 15 11.21 -6.20 15.27
N GLY A 16 10.17 -6.45 14.48
CA GLY A 16 8.85 -5.88 14.72
C GLY A 16 8.68 -4.43 14.28
N ARG A 17 9.67 -3.88 13.57
CA ARG A 17 9.57 -2.51 13.05
C ARG A 17 8.67 -2.49 11.82
N ILE A 18 7.93 -1.40 11.66
CA ILE A 18 7.02 -1.22 10.54
C ILE A 18 7.72 -0.40 9.47
N LEU A 19 7.64 -0.88 8.23
CA LEU A 19 8.24 -0.20 7.09
C LEU A 19 7.28 0.84 6.52
N LEU A 20 7.77 2.04 6.31
CA LEU A 20 7.02 3.14 5.71
C LEU A 20 7.77 3.62 4.47
N ALA A 21 7.01 4.08 3.48
CA ALA A 21 7.56 4.69 2.29
C ALA A 21 7.30 6.19 2.32
N ARG A 22 8.22 6.96 1.77
CA ARG A 22 8.08 8.41 1.70
C ARG A 22 7.36 8.79 0.42
N ARG A 23 6.38 9.69 0.53
CA ARG A 23 5.69 10.19 -0.66
C ARG A 23 6.65 10.96 -1.56
N THR A 24 6.57 10.70 -2.85
CA THR A 24 7.42 11.36 -3.83
C THR A 24 6.94 12.79 -4.10
N LEU A 25 7.86 13.60 -4.62
CA LEU A 25 7.53 14.94 -5.07
C LEU A 25 6.48 14.89 -6.20
N GLY A 26 5.59 15.87 -6.24
CA GLY A 26 4.52 15.95 -7.22
C GLY A 26 3.23 15.25 -6.82
N ARG A 27 3.24 14.50 -5.71
CA ARG A 27 2.03 13.93 -5.12
C ARG A 27 1.56 14.80 -3.97
N ASP A 28 0.28 14.70 -3.66
CA ASP A 28 -0.27 15.41 -2.50
C ASP A 28 0.48 14.98 -1.24
N LEU A 29 0.81 15.94 -0.38
CA LEU A 29 1.50 15.70 0.88
C LEU A 29 2.89 15.06 0.68
N ALA A 30 3.59 15.47 -0.39
CA ALA A 30 4.94 15.00 -0.66
C ALA A 30 5.86 15.20 0.54
N GLY A 31 6.73 14.22 0.81
CA GLY A 31 7.65 14.24 1.93
C GLY A 31 7.11 13.58 3.20
N LEU A 32 5.80 13.29 3.26
CA LEU A 32 5.24 12.56 4.39
C LEU A 32 5.44 11.05 4.21
N TRP A 33 5.53 10.36 5.34
CA TRP A 33 5.65 8.92 5.35
C TRP A 33 4.27 8.27 5.24
N GLU A 34 4.19 7.17 4.51
CA GLU A 34 2.96 6.42 4.33
C GLU A 34 3.24 4.92 4.25
N PHE A 35 2.22 4.10 4.48
CA PHE A 35 2.34 2.67 4.23
C PHE A 35 2.47 2.43 2.73
N PRO A 36 3.38 1.52 2.30
CA PRO A 36 3.51 1.20 0.87
C PRO A 36 2.23 0.59 0.32
N GLY A 37 1.93 0.89 -0.94
CA GLY A 37 0.76 0.38 -1.62
C GLY A 37 0.37 1.27 -2.79
N GLY A 38 -0.85 1.12 -3.26
CA GLY A 38 -1.35 1.90 -4.38
C GLY A 38 -2.74 1.50 -4.80
N LYS A 39 -3.14 1.94 -5.98
CA LYS A 39 -4.48 1.69 -6.51
C LYS A 39 -4.64 0.27 -7.01
N VAL A 40 -5.80 -0.32 -6.75
CA VAL A 40 -6.22 -1.58 -7.36
C VAL A 40 -6.63 -1.29 -8.80
N GLU A 41 -6.05 -2.02 -9.75
CA GLU A 41 -6.38 -1.87 -11.16
C GLU A 41 -7.58 -2.74 -11.53
N PRO A 42 -8.30 -2.41 -12.63
CA PRO A 42 -9.42 -3.23 -13.09
C PRO A 42 -9.01 -4.70 -13.30
N GLY A 43 -9.83 -5.61 -12.79
CA GLY A 43 -9.58 -7.05 -12.92
C GLY A 43 -8.60 -7.62 -11.93
N GLU A 44 -8.05 -6.78 -11.07
CA GLU A 44 -7.06 -7.16 -10.07
C GLU A 44 -7.73 -7.32 -8.70
N SER A 45 -7.37 -8.34 -7.93
CA SER A 45 -7.80 -8.42 -6.53
C SER A 45 -6.99 -7.45 -5.67
N PRO A 46 -7.50 -7.04 -4.51
CA PRO A 46 -6.71 -6.21 -3.59
C PRO A 46 -5.38 -6.85 -3.20
N GLU A 47 -5.37 -8.17 -2.99
CA GLU A 47 -4.15 -8.90 -2.65
C GLU A 47 -3.13 -8.83 -3.78
N ASP A 48 -3.56 -9.08 -5.01
CA ASP A 48 -2.67 -9.05 -6.17
C ASP A 48 -2.16 -7.64 -6.43
N ALA A 49 -3.00 -6.64 -6.24
CA ALA A 49 -2.60 -5.24 -6.36
C ALA A 49 -1.47 -4.91 -5.38
N LEU A 50 -1.62 -5.34 -4.14
CA LEU A 50 -0.60 -5.06 -3.12
C LEU A 50 0.70 -5.79 -3.43
N VAL A 51 0.64 -7.05 -3.85
CA VAL A 51 1.84 -7.79 -4.28
C VAL A 51 2.55 -7.04 -5.40
N ARG A 52 1.81 -6.59 -6.40
CA ARG A 52 2.37 -5.85 -7.54
C ARG A 52 3.01 -4.53 -7.09
N GLU A 53 2.29 -3.75 -6.30
CA GLU A 53 2.79 -2.45 -5.83
C GLU A 53 4.05 -2.59 -4.99
N LEU A 54 4.11 -3.58 -4.10
CA LEU A 54 5.29 -3.80 -3.26
C LEU A 54 6.49 -4.28 -4.07
N ARG A 55 6.24 -5.05 -5.12
CA ARG A 55 7.31 -5.45 -6.04
C ARG A 55 7.86 -4.23 -6.79
N GLU A 56 6.99 -3.38 -7.29
CA GLU A 56 7.38 -2.19 -8.04
C GLU A 56 8.08 -1.16 -7.16
N GLU A 57 7.56 -0.90 -5.97
CA GLU A 57 8.07 0.15 -5.09
C GLU A 57 9.31 -0.29 -4.30
N LEU A 58 9.31 -1.50 -3.78
CA LEU A 58 10.31 -1.97 -2.82
C LEU A 58 11.16 -3.14 -3.32
N GLY A 59 10.76 -3.76 -4.43
CA GLY A 59 11.48 -4.91 -4.96
C GLY A 59 11.37 -6.16 -4.10
N ILE A 60 10.33 -6.27 -3.28
CA ILE A 60 10.12 -7.43 -2.41
C ILE A 60 9.07 -8.36 -2.97
N GLU A 61 9.16 -9.64 -2.58
CA GLU A 61 8.10 -10.61 -2.82
C GLU A 61 7.21 -10.67 -1.59
N ALA A 62 5.99 -10.22 -1.74
CA ALA A 62 5.06 -10.08 -0.63
C ALA A 62 4.08 -11.23 -0.57
N SER A 63 3.78 -11.68 0.65
CA SER A 63 2.66 -12.55 0.94
C SER A 63 1.64 -11.72 1.71
N VAL A 64 0.48 -11.50 1.12
CA VAL A 64 -0.52 -10.59 1.65
C VAL A 64 -1.55 -11.35 2.46
N GLY A 65 -1.77 -10.91 3.68
CA GLY A 65 -2.75 -11.49 4.58
C GLY A 65 -4.12 -10.84 4.48
N GLU A 66 -4.93 -11.10 5.50
CA GLU A 66 -6.29 -10.59 5.56
C GLU A 66 -6.32 -9.07 5.73
N SER A 67 -7.45 -8.48 5.36
CA SER A 67 -7.69 -7.06 5.60
C SER A 67 -7.72 -6.78 7.11
N VAL A 68 -6.89 -5.85 7.53
CA VAL A 68 -6.86 -5.39 8.92
C VAL A 68 -7.91 -4.32 9.16
N LEU A 69 -8.07 -3.46 8.16
CA LEU A 69 -8.92 -2.28 8.28
C LEU A 69 -9.33 -1.82 6.89
N ARG A 70 -10.59 -1.45 6.74
CA ARG A 70 -11.11 -0.77 5.55
C ARG A 70 -11.68 0.56 5.98
N VAL A 71 -11.16 1.63 5.37
CA VAL A 71 -11.59 2.98 5.71
C VAL A 71 -12.19 3.64 4.46
N PRO A 72 -13.50 3.86 4.43
CA PRO A 72 -14.10 4.63 3.34
C PRO A 72 -13.88 6.11 3.58
N GLN A 73 -13.58 6.83 2.49
CA GLN A 73 -13.45 8.28 2.52
C GLN A 73 -14.26 8.86 1.38
N GLN A 74 -15.11 9.80 1.69
CA GLN A 74 -15.98 10.47 0.71
C GLN A 74 -15.41 11.84 0.38
N TYR A 75 -15.16 12.07 -0.91
CA TYR A 75 -14.78 13.37 -1.45
C TYR A 75 -15.92 13.88 -2.33
N PRO A 76 -15.95 15.18 -2.65
CA PRO A 76 -17.02 15.72 -3.49
C PRO A 76 -17.14 15.05 -4.87
N ASP A 77 -16.03 14.64 -5.46
CA ASP A 77 -15.97 14.10 -6.82
C ASP A 77 -15.64 12.61 -6.89
N LYS A 78 -15.36 11.99 -5.75
CA LYS A 78 -14.94 10.58 -5.76
C LYS A 78 -15.18 9.93 -4.40
N ARG A 79 -15.22 8.61 -4.41
CA ARG A 79 -15.27 7.81 -3.19
C ARG A 79 -14.02 6.92 -3.17
N LEU A 80 -13.29 6.95 -2.06
CA LEU A 80 -12.07 6.19 -1.89
C LEU A 80 -12.25 5.16 -0.79
N VAL A 81 -11.81 3.93 -1.04
CA VAL A 81 -11.75 2.90 -0.01
C VAL A 81 -10.29 2.51 0.17
N LEU A 82 -9.78 2.66 1.38
CA LEU A 82 -8.43 2.23 1.76
C LEU A 82 -8.53 0.87 2.46
N ASP A 83 -7.89 -0.14 1.87
CA ASP A 83 -7.83 -1.50 2.41
C ASP A 83 -6.41 -1.74 2.93
N VAL A 84 -6.26 -1.88 4.24
CA VAL A 84 -4.97 -2.07 4.90
C VAL A 84 -4.81 -3.54 5.27
N ARG A 85 -3.68 -4.13 4.87
CA ARG A 85 -3.42 -5.56 5.09
C ARG A 85 -2.04 -5.79 5.70
N PHE A 86 -1.92 -6.81 6.54
CA PHE A 86 -0.62 -7.28 7.02
C PHE A 86 0.12 -7.98 5.89
N VAL A 87 1.45 -7.77 5.85
CA VAL A 87 2.30 -8.31 4.80
C VAL A 87 3.53 -8.96 5.42
N GLN A 88 3.83 -10.17 4.95
CA GLN A 88 5.12 -10.81 5.15
C GLN A 88 5.89 -10.74 3.84
N PHE A 89 7.21 -10.68 3.88
CA PHE A 89 7.99 -10.48 2.66
C PHE A 89 9.30 -11.27 2.67
N ARG A 90 9.79 -11.50 1.45
CA ARG A 90 11.12 -12.03 1.19
C ARG A 90 11.90 -11.00 0.37
N GLY A 91 13.22 -11.00 0.55
CA GLY A 91 14.10 -10.09 -0.15
C GLY A 91 14.46 -8.87 0.69
N LEU A 92 15.33 -8.04 0.17
CA LEU A 92 15.73 -6.81 0.83
C LEU A 92 14.93 -5.65 0.24
N PRO A 93 14.17 -4.91 1.06
CA PRO A 93 13.43 -3.76 0.57
C PRO A 93 14.35 -2.71 -0.03
N LYS A 94 13.91 -2.11 -1.14
CA LYS A 94 14.61 -1.02 -1.81
C LYS A 94 13.89 0.29 -1.53
N GLY A 95 14.65 1.39 -1.53
CA GLY A 95 14.06 2.71 -1.35
C GLY A 95 13.63 3.04 0.07
N LEU A 96 14.09 2.28 1.04
CA LEU A 96 13.85 2.55 2.45
C LEU A 96 15.12 3.14 3.05
N ASP A 97 15.01 4.32 3.56
CA ASP A 97 16.10 4.98 4.25
C ASP A 97 15.85 4.99 5.76
#